data_ed895e72dfd03b1b524070ee985feed6
#
_entry.id   ed895e72dfd03b1b524070ee985feed6
#
_cell.length_a   1.000
_cell.length_b   1.000
_cell.length_c   1.000
_cell.angle_alpha   90.00
_cell.angle_beta   90.00
_cell.angle_gamma   90.00
#
_symmetry.space_group_name_H-M   'P 1'
#
loop_
_entity.id
_entity.type
_entity.pdbx_description
1 polymer ?
#
loop_
_entity_poly.entity_id
_entity_poly.type
_entity_poly.pdbx_seq_one_letter_code
_entity_poly.pdbx_strand_id
1 'polypeptide(L)'
;MQTPSTETASRSEKTKKMVPSSQPGRAFRLPDSQTAIRVRRCITGFRQEKEPSRYRIRQIFRRFLPDYLAKHGKEMPPEKVKILRLMAQCGTGDLGYIVSICPDCGEISFTPRSCGNSNCPCCGFFRREKWIAERRSEVIHGMSYHHLVFTVPHDLNELIYNNQKALLDLLFHSAQDALLELCLERHNIKPGIIMVLHTFGSSMTLHYHLHVLISAGGLTPDDASFKKIRGFFLPVQKISGRYRKHFMRGLKRLYRKGKLSFNGSAAPYESEESFQNLCDECYKCLWNVNLKRYGSYSEEDRERDPSLPDVEDVIGYFGRYADRTAITSSRIRDVSDSGITFEYKDYHTDGSYDKKDMVLTPEEFIRRFSLHILPKGVRKIRMAGYLAGNVRKKKLARIHEILGDEYVPSLIRGMKSCEVMKVLFDKDPARCPNCGAQMHAFLFSMDKTAIYLRAMGKVEGSSYIEIPRYCRGPDGMLDVSHPRF
;
A
#
# COMPACT_ATOMS: atom_id res chain seq x y z
N MET A 1 -10.55 -79.49 -9.63
CA MET A 1 -11.69 -79.44 -10.56
C MET A 1 -12.37 -78.10 -10.39
N GLN A 2 -12.59 -77.49 -11.49
CA GLN A 2 -13.34 -76.23 -11.71
C GLN A 2 -12.60 -74.89 -11.49
N THR A 3 -12.44 -74.22 -12.59
CA THR A 3 -11.79 -72.96 -12.97
C THR A 3 -12.54 -71.77 -12.52
N PRO A 4 -11.87 -70.57 -12.35
CA PRO A 4 -12.52 -69.35 -12.06
C PRO A 4 -12.87 -68.58 -13.35
N SER A 5 -14.08 -68.03 -13.37
CA SER A 5 -14.59 -67.16 -14.42
C SER A 5 -14.08 -65.71 -14.24
N THR A 6 -13.61 -65.18 -15.34
CA THR A 6 -13.15 -63.80 -15.54
C THR A 6 -14.34 -62.83 -15.67
N GLU A 7 -14.43 -61.83 -14.81
CA GLU A 7 -15.27 -60.65 -15.02
C GLU A 7 -14.43 -59.48 -15.52
N THR A 8 -14.76 -59.06 -16.73
CA THR A 8 -14.20 -57.91 -17.43
C THR A 8 -14.79 -56.62 -16.88
N ALA A 9 -13.93 -55.78 -16.30
CA ALA A 9 -14.29 -54.41 -15.92
C ALA A 9 -14.40 -53.51 -17.15
N SER A 10 -15.59 -52.98 -17.41
CA SER A 10 -15.88 -52.01 -18.43
C SER A 10 -15.28 -50.64 -18.06
N ARG A 11 -14.35 -50.15 -18.87
CA ARG A 11 -13.87 -48.77 -18.86
C ARG A 11 -14.98 -47.85 -19.39
N SER A 12 -15.51 -46.97 -18.53
CA SER A 12 -16.37 -45.87 -18.96
C SER A 12 -15.52 -44.84 -19.70
N GLU A 13 -15.74 -44.68 -20.99
CA GLU A 13 -15.25 -43.57 -21.79
C GLU A 13 -15.89 -42.25 -21.32
N LYS A 14 -15.07 -41.43 -20.73
CA LYS A 14 -15.43 -40.03 -20.50
C LYS A 14 -15.43 -39.29 -21.85
N THR A 15 -16.59 -39.04 -22.39
CA THR A 15 -16.83 -38.16 -23.53
C THR A 15 -16.25 -36.79 -23.22
N LYS A 16 -15.11 -36.46 -23.84
CA LYS A 16 -14.58 -35.10 -23.93
C LYS A 16 -15.61 -34.26 -24.72
N LYS A 17 -16.32 -33.37 -24.03
CA LYS A 17 -17.05 -32.29 -24.69
C LYS A 17 -16.02 -31.45 -25.47
N MET A 18 -16.06 -31.53 -26.77
CA MET A 18 -15.34 -30.64 -27.67
C MET A 18 -15.84 -29.23 -27.44
N VAL A 19 -14.94 -28.37 -26.92
CA VAL A 19 -15.12 -26.91 -26.94
C VAL A 19 -15.06 -26.48 -28.40
N PRO A 20 -16.02 -25.70 -28.92
CA PRO A 20 -15.98 -25.21 -30.31
C PRO A 20 -14.66 -24.47 -30.52
N SER A 21 -13.96 -24.81 -31.61
CA SER A 21 -12.76 -24.12 -32.08
C SER A 21 -13.07 -22.66 -32.27
N SER A 22 -12.48 -21.78 -31.41
CA SER A 22 -12.47 -20.35 -31.64
C SER A 22 -11.86 -20.10 -33.03
N GLN A 23 -12.60 -19.38 -33.90
CA GLN A 23 -12.06 -18.86 -35.14
C GLN A 23 -10.72 -18.15 -34.86
N PRO A 24 -9.71 -18.28 -35.77
CA PRO A 24 -8.45 -17.60 -35.62
C PRO A 24 -8.76 -16.09 -35.53
N GLY A 25 -8.41 -15.50 -34.36
CA GLY A 25 -8.64 -14.10 -34.09
C GLY A 25 -8.10 -13.24 -35.25
N ARG A 26 -8.92 -12.33 -35.76
CA ARG A 26 -8.48 -11.32 -36.73
C ARG A 26 -7.19 -10.70 -36.19
N ALA A 27 -6.11 -10.83 -36.96
CA ALA A 27 -4.85 -10.18 -36.65
C ALA A 27 -5.13 -8.70 -36.44
N PHE A 28 -4.77 -8.19 -35.25
CA PHE A 28 -4.95 -6.78 -34.94
C PHE A 28 -4.12 -5.97 -35.95
N ARG A 29 -4.79 -5.13 -36.74
CA ARG A 29 -4.12 -4.15 -37.60
C ARG A 29 -3.76 -2.96 -36.73
N LEU A 30 -2.53 -2.47 -36.84
CA LEU A 30 -2.13 -1.19 -36.26
C LEU A 30 -3.12 -0.09 -36.69
N PRO A 31 -3.39 0.91 -35.80
CA PRO A 31 -4.25 2.03 -36.16
C PRO A 31 -3.78 2.67 -37.48
N ASP A 32 -4.72 3.03 -38.34
CA ASP A 32 -4.41 3.77 -39.55
C ASP A 32 -3.75 5.13 -39.25
N SER A 33 -3.24 5.80 -40.26
CA SER A 33 -2.58 7.09 -40.11
C SER A 33 -3.49 8.15 -39.47
N GLN A 34 -4.81 8.11 -39.76
CA GLN A 34 -5.78 9.03 -39.14
C GLN A 34 -5.96 8.78 -37.65
N THR A 35 -6.02 7.52 -37.22
CA THR A 35 -6.10 7.14 -35.79
C THR A 35 -4.84 7.58 -35.06
N ALA A 36 -3.66 7.40 -35.67
CA ALA A 36 -2.39 7.86 -35.04
C ALA A 36 -2.34 9.40 -34.92
N ILE A 37 -2.86 10.15 -35.90
CA ILE A 37 -2.99 11.62 -35.85
C ILE A 37 -3.99 12.04 -34.75
N ARG A 38 -5.13 11.36 -34.61
CA ARG A 38 -6.09 11.62 -33.52
C ARG A 38 -5.48 11.38 -32.15
N VAL A 39 -4.76 10.26 -31.97
CA VAL A 39 -4.01 9.96 -30.75
C VAL A 39 -3.04 11.09 -30.40
N ARG A 40 -2.26 11.57 -31.36
CA ARG A 40 -1.30 12.67 -31.16
C ARG A 40 -2.00 13.98 -30.74
N ARG A 41 -3.09 14.37 -31.40
CA ARG A 41 -3.86 15.57 -31.06
C ARG A 41 -4.47 15.50 -29.67
N CYS A 42 -5.02 14.33 -29.27
CA CYS A 42 -5.57 14.15 -27.93
C CYS A 42 -4.49 14.22 -26.83
N ILE A 43 -3.31 13.64 -27.07
CA ILE A 43 -2.19 13.72 -26.10
C ILE A 43 -1.72 15.17 -25.90
N THR A 44 -1.59 15.94 -27.00
CA THR A 44 -1.18 17.36 -26.90
C THR A 44 -2.24 18.22 -26.21
N GLY A 45 -3.52 18.00 -26.48
CA GLY A 45 -4.64 18.68 -25.81
C GLY A 45 -4.67 18.38 -24.31
N PHE A 46 -4.49 17.11 -23.91
CA PHE A 46 -4.48 16.69 -22.52
C PHE A 46 -3.36 17.34 -21.68
N ARG A 47 -2.20 17.64 -22.27
CA ARG A 47 -1.09 18.34 -21.60
C ARG A 47 -1.38 19.79 -21.24
N GLN A 48 -2.37 20.41 -21.88
CA GLN A 48 -2.73 21.83 -21.68
C GLN A 48 -3.85 22.00 -20.64
N GLU A 49 -4.50 20.93 -20.18
CA GLU A 49 -5.55 21.03 -19.17
C GLU A 49 -4.97 21.45 -17.79
N LYS A 50 -5.68 22.36 -17.13
CA LYS A 50 -5.33 22.81 -15.77
C LYS A 50 -5.41 21.64 -14.81
N GLU A 51 -4.33 21.34 -14.10
CA GLU A 51 -4.30 20.22 -13.14
C GLU A 51 -5.36 20.37 -12.04
N PRO A 52 -6.14 19.30 -11.76
CA PRO A 52 -7.11 19.32 -10.66
C PRO A 52 -6.44 19.60 -9.32
N SER A 53 -7.14 20.28 -8.41
CA SER A 53 -6.64 20.62 -7.07
C SER A 53 -6.14 19.40 -6.25
N ARG A 54 -6.70 18.21 -6.50
CA ARG A 54 -6.26 16.93 -5.87
C ARG A 54 -4.81 16.53 -6.16
N TYR A 55 -4.15 17.18 -7.12
CA TYR A 55 -2.77 16.88 -7.52
C TYR A 55 -1.75 17.93 -7.06
N ARG A 56 -2.10 18.78 -6.11
CA ARG A 56 -1.20 19.86 -5.62
C ARG A 56 0.18 19.37 -5.19
N ILE A 57 0.30 18.20 -4.55
CA ILE A 57 1.60 17.62 -4.18
C ILE A 57 2.45 17.31 -5.41
N ARG A 58 1.85 16.80 -6.49
CA ARG A 58 2.56 16.57 -7.75
C ARG A 58 3.05 17.89 -8.37
N GLN A 59 2.24 18.96 -8.32
CA GLN A 59 2.63 20.30 -8.78
C GLN A 59 3.85 20.82 -8.02
N ILE A 60 3.89 20.62 -6.69
CA ILE A 60 5.05 20.99 -5.86
C ILE A 60 6.30 20.27 -6.37
N PHE A 61 6.24 18.95 -6.54
CA PHE A 61 7.40 18.20 -7.03
C PHE A 61 7.79 18.60 -8.47
N ARG A 62 6.83 18.84 -9.36
CA ARG A 62 7.14 19.27 -10.73
C ARG A 62 7.84 20.63 -10.77
N ARG A 63 7.40 21.56 -9.93
CA ARG A 63 7.93 22.93 -9.91
C ARG A 63 9.28 23.02 -9.23
N PHE A 64 9.43 22.42 -8.06
CA PHE A 64 10.56 22.70 -7.17
C PHE A 64 11.57 21.54 -7.05
N LEU A 65 11.23 20.33 -7.47
CA LEU A 65 12.16 19.20 -7.37
C LEU A 65 13.41 19.32 -8.22
N PRO A 66 13.40 19.90 -9.44
CA PRO A 66 14.61 20.09 -10.22
C PRO A 66 15.68 20.87 -9.45
N ASP A 67 15.31 22.03 -8.88
CA ASP A 67 16.22 22.90 -8.13
C ASP A 67 16.69 22.24 -6.83
N TYR A 68 15.77 21.56 -6.13
CA TYR A 68 16.13 20.75 -4.95
C TYR A 68 17.17 19.68 -5.26
N LEU A 69 16.99 18.94 -6.35
CA LEU A 69 17.94 17.88 -6.74
C LEU A 69 19.25 18.43 -7.29
N ALA A 70 19.27 19.62 -7.87
CA ALA A 70 20.51 20.29 -8.28
C ALA A 70 21.40 20.59 -7.07
N LYS A 71 20.79 21.01 -5.94
CA LYS A 71 21.51 21.33 -4.69
C LYS A 71 21.85 20.06 -3.89
N HIS A 72 20.89 19.16 -3.67
CA HIS A 72 20.98 18.07 -2.68
C HIS A 72 21.02 16.66 -3.29
N GLY A 73 20.82 16.55 -4.60
CA GLY A 73 20.63 15.23 -5.23
C GLY A 73 21.86 14.31 -5.15
N LYS A 74 23.07 14.89 -5.08
CA LYS A 74 24.34 14.13 -4.97
C LYS A 74 24.49 13.47 -3.61
N GLU A 75 23.95 14.07 -2.56
CA GLU A 75 24.03 13.56 -1.16
C GLU A 75 22.90 12.57 -0.84
N MET A 76 21.89 12.52 -1.70
CA MET A 76 20.73 11.65 -1.49
C MET A 76 20.96 10.23 -2.03
N PRO A 77 20.44 9.19 -1.36
CA PRO A 77 20.42 7.85 -1.92
C PRO A 77 19.73 7.84 -3.31
N PRO A 78 20.36 7.24 -4.34
CA PRO A 78 19.83 7.24 -5.71
C PRO A 78 18.39 6.72 -5.83
N GLU A 79 18.01 5.76 -4.99
CA GLU A 79 16.64 5.25 -4.95
C GLU A 79 15.63 6.31 -4.49
N LYS A 80 15.98 7.17 -3.53
CA LYS A 80 15.10 8.27 -3.10
C LYS A 80 14.91 9.29 -4.21
N VAL A 81 16.00 9.67 -4.89
CA VAL A 81 15.96 10.56 -6.07
C VAL A 81 15.04 9.99 -7.15
N LYS A 82 15.21 8.71 -7.48
CA LYS A 82 14.35 8.01 -8.45
C LYS A 82 12.86 8.07 -8.05
N ILE A 83 12.54 7.81 -6.79
CA ILE A 83 11.17 7.82 -6.30
C ILE A 83 10.56 9.23 -6.39
N LEU A 84 11.29 10.27 -5.99
CA LEU A 84 10.84 11.66 -6.08
C LEU A 84 10.54 12.06 -7.54
N ARG A 85 11.43 11.72 -8.49
CA ARG A 85 11.21 11.94 -9.93
C ARG A 85 9.96 11.22 -10.44
N LEU A 86 9.78 9.96 -10.08
CA LEU A 86 8.57 9.20 -10.45
C LEU A 86 7.28 9.82 -9.89
N MET A 87 7.33 10.39 -8.68
CA MET A 87 6.16 11.06 -8.10
C MET A 87 5.84 12.37 -8.81
N ALA A 88 6.83 13.13 -9.24
CA ALA A 88 6.64 14.33 -10.05
C ALA A 88 5.97 14.01 -11.40
N GLN A 89 6.22 12.84 -11.96
CA GLN A 89 5.68 12.37 -13.25
C GLN A 89 4.39 11.56 -13.12
N CYS A 90 3.92 11.30 -11.89
CA CYS A 90 2.79 10.40 -11.65
C CYS A 90 1.47 10.93 -12.24
N GLY A 91 0.90 10.23 -13.21
CA GLY A 91 -0.37 10.59 -13.83
C GLY A 91 -0.35 11.86 -14.70
N THR A 92 0.83 12.29 -15.17
CA THR A 92 0.99 13.45 -16.08
C THR A 92 1.07 13.06 -17.55
N GLY A 93 1.28 11.78 -17.81
CA GLY A 93 1.65 11.28 -19.15
C GLY A 93 3.15 11.16 -19.38
N ASP A 94 4.01 11.76 -18.53
CA ASP A 94 5.47 11.63 -18.67
C ASP A 94 5.96 10.18 -18.46
N LEU A 95 5.18 9.37 -17.73
CA LEU A 95 5.38 7.92 -17.60
C LEU A 95 4.71 7.11 -18.72
N GLY A 96 4.13 7.79 -19.72
CA GLY A 96 3.35 7.19 -20.79
C GLY A 96 1.86 7.09 -20.46
N TYR A 97 1.12 6.48 -21.41
CA TYR A 97 -0.33 6.32 -21.36
C TYR A 97 -0.72 4.85 -21.56
N ILE A 98 -1.88 4.49 -21.04
CA ILE A 98 -2.65 3.37 -21.55
C ILE A 98 -3.61 3.97 -22.56
N VAL A 99 -3.47 3.57 -23.83
CA VAL A 99 -4.35 3.98 -24.92
C VAL A 99 -5.30 2.84 -25.18
N SER A 100 -6.59 3.08 -25.05
CA SER A 100 -7.63 2.10 -25.34
C SER A 100 -8.40 2.52 -26.59
N ILE A 101 -8.58 1.61 -27.54
CA ILE A 101 -9.23 1.85 -28.83
C ILE A 101 -10.39 0.87 -28.98
N CYS A 102 -11.56 1.38 -29.31
CA CYS A 102 -12.72 0.57 -29.67
C CYS A 102 -12.65 0.17 -31.15
N PRO A 103 -12.65 -1.14 -31.51
CA PRO A 103 -12.64 -1.57 -32.89
C PRO A 103 -13.95 -1.29 -33.61
N ASP A 104 -15.08 -1.19 -32.89
CA ASP A 104 -16.41 -1.07 -33.49
C ASP A 104 -16.78 0.38 -33.80
N CYS A 105 -16.54 1.33 -32.88
CA CYS A 105 -16.95 2.72 -33.11
C CYS A 105 -15.76 3.70 -33.23
N GLY A 106 -14.51 3.23 -33.11
CA GLY A 106 -13.32 4.06 -33.21
C GLY A 106 -13.07 4.99 -32.02
N GLU A 107 -13.80 4.81 -30.89
CA GLU A 107 -13.58 5.58 -29.68
C GLU A 107 -12.18 5.35 -29.13
N ILE A 108 -11.49 6.43 -28.72
CA ILE A 108 -10.13 6.37 -28.20
C ILE A 108 -10.08 7.04 -26.84
N SER A 109 -9.60 6.33 -25.84
CA SER A 109 -9.37 6.89 -24.51
C SER A 109 -7.91 6.83 -24.09
N PHE A 110 -7.48 7.82 -23.30
CA PHE A 110 -6.14 7.96 -22.81
C PHE A 110 -6.14 7.97 -21.29
N THR A 111 -5.42 7.05 -20.68
CA THR A 111 -5.23 7.01 -19.23
C THR A 111 -3.75 7.22 -18.91
N PRO A 112 -3.35 8.37 -18.33
CA PRO A 112 -1.96 8.60 -17.98
C PRO A 112 -1.52 7.62 -16.91
N ARG A 113 -0.33 7.03 -17.08
CA ARG A 113 0.20 6.05 -16.14
C ARG A 113 0.53 6.66 -14.79
N SER A 114 0.17 5.97 -13.73
CA SER A 114 0.63 6.26 -12.38
C SER A 114 1.99 5.62 -12.11
N CYS A 115 2.75 6.20 -11.15
CA CYS A 115 4.07 5.68 -10.79
C CYS A 115 4.01 4.35 -10.01
N GLY A 116 2.86 3.97 -9.47
CA GLY A 116 2.68 2.75 -8.66
C GLY A 116 3.47 2.71 -7.34
N ASN A 117 4.17 3.78 -6.98
CA ASN A 117 5.01 3.80 -5.79
C ASN A 117 4.20 3.95 -4.50
N SER A 118 4.53 3.16 -3.46
CA SER A 118 3.83 3.16 -2.18
C SER A 118 4.00 4.46 -1.37
N ASN A 119 4.96 5.31 -1.72
CA ASN A 119 5.15 6.61 -1.09
C ASN A 119 4.41 7.75 -1.83
N CYS A 120 3.79 7.45 -2.98
CA CYS A 120 3.12 8.46 -3.80
C CYS A 120 1.71 8.74 -3.28
N PRO A 121 1.40 9.98 -2.87
CA PRO A 121 0.07 10.34 -2.39
C PRO A 121 -0.98 10.45 -3.52
N CYS A 122 -0.54 10.45 -4.79
CA CYS A 122 -1.44 10.64 -5.94
C CYS A 122 -2.10 9.34 -6.41
N CYS A 123 -1.43 8.20 -6.30
CA CYS A 123 -1.90 6.94 -6.90
C CYS A 123 -2.18 5.81 -5.87
N GLY A 124 -2.24 6.11 -4.57
CA GLY A 124 -2.48 5.13 -3.51
C GLY A 124 -3.93 4.65 -3.41
N PHE A 125 -4.89 5.44 -3.90
CA PHE A 125 -6.32 5.18 -3.73
C PHE A 125 -6.74 3.76 -4.13
N PHE A 126 -6.48 3.37 -5.38
CA PHE A 126 -6.85 2.03 -5.88
C PHE A 126 -6.22 0.89 -5.07
N ARG A 127 -4.96 1.03 -4.70
CA ARG A 127 -4.23 0.03 -3.89
C ARG A 127 -4.85 -0.09 -2.49
N ARG A 128 -5.23 1.03 -1.89
CA ARG A 128 -5.92 1.06 -0.60
C ARG A 128 -7.28 0.37 -0.66
N GLU A 129 -8.14 0.71 -1.63
CA GLU A 129 -9.45 0.12 -1.76
C GLU A 129 -9.38 -1.40 -2.04
N LYS A 130 -8.45 -1.81 -2.90
CA LYS A 130 -8.16 -3.24 -3.11
C LYS A 130 -7.74 -3.93 -1.82
N TRP A 131 -6.85 -3.32 -1.05
CA TRP A 131 -6.38 -3.87 0.22
C TRP A 131 -7.53 -3.99 1.24
N ILE A 132 -8.38 -2.97 1.36
CA ILE A 132 -9.56 -3.00 2.24
C ILE A 132 -10.50 -4.15 1.85
N ALA A 133 -10.84 -4.26 0.58
CA ALA A 133 -11.74 -5.30 0.08
C ALA A 133 -11.18 -6.73 0.27
N GLU A 134 -9.86 -6.90 0.13
CA GLU A 134 -9.21 -8.17 0.44
C GLU A 134 -9.25 -8.50 1.95
N ARG A 135 -9.14 -7.51 2.82
CA ARG A 135 -9.10 -7.71 4.29
C ARG A 135 -10.48 -7.89 4.91
N ARG A 136 -11.55 -7.34 4.30
CA ARG A 136 -12.91 -7.52 4.79
C ARG A 136 -13.29 -9.00 4.93
N SER A 137 -12.89 -9.86 4.00
CA SER A 137 -13.13 -11.30 4.08
C SER A 137 -12.33 -12.03 5.18
N GLU A 138 -11.44 -11.35 5.87
CA GLU A 138 -10.61 -11.91 6.94
C GLU A 138 -11.11 -11.50 8.34
N VAL A 139 -12.18 -10.70 8.39
CA VAL A 139 -12.82 -10.27 9.64
C VAL A 139 -13.71 -11.39 10.17
N ILE A 140 -13.54 -11.69 11.46
CA ILE A 140 -14.40 -12.64 12.17
C ILE A 140 -15.53 -11.86 12.84
N HIS A 141 -16.77 -12.17 12.48
CA HIS A 141 -17.95 -11.51 13.01
C HIS A 141 -18.24 -11.89 14.47
N GLY A 142 -18.97 -11.02 15.18
CA GLY A 142 -19.33 -11.23 16.57
C GLY A 142 -18.16 -11.18 17.55
N MET A 143 -17.11 -10.42 17.20
CA MET A 143 -15.91 -10.21 18.00
C MET A 143 -15.43 -8.77 17.90
N SER A 144 -14.93 -8.22 19.02
CA SER A 144 -14.33 -6.87 19.02
C SER A 144 -12.94 -6.88 18.40
N TYR A 145 -12.54 -5.72 17.91
CA TYR A 145 -11.17 -5.42 17.47
C TYR A 145 -10.65 -4.22 18.25
N HIS A 146 -9.37 -4.18 18.47
CA HIS A 146 -8.72 -3.06 19.15
C HIS A 146 -7.68 -2.43 18.23
N HIS A 147 -7.75 -1.11 18.11
CA HIS A 147 -6.72 -0.31 17.47
C HIS A 147 -5.77 0.22 18.53
N LEU A 148 -4.50 -0.16 18.39
CA LEU A 148 -3.42 0.34 19.23
C LEU A 148 -2.48 1.20 18.41
N VAL A 149 -1.87 2.17 19.07
CA VAL A 149 -0.78 2.98 18.51
C VAL A 149 0.43 2.82 19.40
N PHE A 150 1.50 2.26 18.85
CA PHE A 150 2.78 2.09 19.53
C PHE A 150 3.74 3.16 19.07
N THR A 151 4.27 3.96 19.95
CA THR A 151 5.28 4.98 19.64
C THR A 151 6.63 4.63 20.25
N VAL A 152 7.70 5.24 19.74
CA VAL A 152 9.02 5.23 20.37
C VAL A 152 9.33 6.62 20.90
N PRO A 153 10.21 6.74 21.94
CA PRO A 153 10.72 8.03 22.36
C PRO A 153 11.33 8.83 21.24
N HIS A 154 11.14 10.15 21.26
CA HIS A 154 11.59 11.06 20.19
C HIS A 154 13.12 10.98 19.98
N ASP A 155 13.87 10.79 21.06
CA ASP A 155 15.33 10.72 21.06
C ASP A 155 15.89 9.56 20.21
N LEU A 156 15.07 8.55 19.94
CA LEU A 156 15.43 7.44 19.06
C LEU A 156 15.22 7.74 17.56
N ASN A 157 14.57 8.84 17.20
CA ASN A 157 14.19 9.09 15.80
C ASN A 157 15.39 9.13 14.85
N GLU A 158 16.45 9.84 15.20
CA GLU A 158 17.64 9.95 14.36
C GLU A 158 18.39 8.62 14.27
N LEU A 159 18.49 7.89 15.38
CA LEU A 159 19.09 6.57 15.37
C LEU A 159 18.30 5.59 14.49
N ILE A 160 16.95 5.64 14.55
CA ILE A 160 16.09 4.84 13.68
C ILE A 160 16.26 5.27 12.22
N TYR A 161 16.34 6.56 11.93
CA TYR A 161 16.53 7.07 10.58
C TYR A 161 17.82 6.54 9.94
N ASN A 162 18.93 6.53 10.70
CA ASN A 162 20.19 5.98 10.26
C ASN A 162 20.17 4.45 10.08
N ASN A 163 19.27 3.75 10.78
CA ASN A 163 19.22 2.29 10.87
C ASN A 163 17.86 1.72 10.49
N GLN A 164 17.15 2.32 9.52
CA GLN A 164 15.74 2.03 9.24
C GLN A 164 15.44 0.52 9.06
N LYS A 165 16.27 -0.24 8.34
CA LYS A 165 16.00 -1.68 8.14
C LYS A 165 16.01 -2.45 9.45
N ALA A 166 17.04 -2.25 10.27
CA ALA A 166 17.21 -3.00 11.53
C ALA A 166 16.23 -2.55 12.61
N LEU A 167 16.10 -1.22 12.80
CA LEU A 167 15.30 -0.69 13.91
C LEU A 167 13.80 -0.66 13.63
N LEU A 168 13.37 -0.53 12.36
CA LEU A 168 11.96 -0.72 12.02
C LEU A 168 11.55 -2.19 12.11
N ASP A 169 12.45 -3.12 11.77
CA ASP A 169 12.23 -4.54 11.99
C ASP A 169 12.08 -4.86 13.49
N LEU A 170 12.97 -4.31 14.30
CA LEU A 170 12.90 -4.42 15.77
C LEU A 170 11.60 -3.82 16.32
N LEU A 171 11.16 -2.68 15.82
CA LEU A 171 9.91 -2.02 16.20
C LEU A 171 8.70 -2.94 15.99
N PHE A 172 8.60 -3.54 14.79
CA PHE A 172 7.52 -4.47 14.48
C PHE A 172 7.53 -5.72 15.37
N HIS A 173 8.70 -6.33 15.54
CA HIS A 173 8.82 -7.55 16.38
C HIS A 173 8.51 -7.24 17.85
N SER A 174 9.01 -6.11 18.37
CA SER A 174 8.76 -5.75 19.77
C SER A 174 7.28 -5.54 20.09
N ALA A 175 6.53 -4.91 19.18
CA ALA A 175 5.09 -4.73 19.31
C ALA A 175 4.33 -6.06 19.15
N GLN A 176 4.70 -6.87 18.15
CA GLN A 176 4.14 -8.19 17.91
C GLN A 176 4.32 -9.12 19.11
N ASP A 177 5.55 -9.25 19.60
CA ASP A 177 5.90 -10.19 20.67
C ASP A 177 5.21 -9.79 21.98
N ALA A 178 5.18 -8.48 22.29
CA ALA A 178 4.45 -7.99 23.46
C ALA A 178 2.96 -8.37 23.44
N LEU A 179 2.32 -8.27 22.27
CA LEU A 179 0.90 -8.61 22.13
C LEU A 179 0.67 -10.12 22.13
N LEU A 180 1.48 -10.90 21.42
CA LEU A 180 1.33 -12.36 21.36
C LEU A 180 1.57 -13.01 22.73
N GLU A 181 2.61 -12.59 23.46
CA GLU A 181 2.90 -13.09 24.80
C GLU A 181 1.76 -12.78 25.78
N LEU A 182 1.25 -11.54 25.80
CA LEU A 182 0.15 -11.17 26.68
C LEU A 182 -1.17 -11.89 26.36
N CYS A 183 -1.48 -12.09 25.07
CA CYS A 183 -2.66 -12.84 24.67
C CYS A 183 -2.55 -14.30 25.05
N LEU A 184 -1.37 -14.89 24.92
CA LEU A 184 -1.11 -16.27 25.34
C LEU A 184 -1.24 -16.44 26.85
N GLU A 185 -0.59 -15.57 27.65
CA GLU A 185 -0.59 -15.64 29.11
C GLU A 185 -1.99 -15.43 29.72
N ARG A 186 -2.75 -14.43 29.19
CA ARG A 186 -4.03 -14.08 29.80
C ARG A 186 -5.21 -14.88 29.31
N HIS A 187 -5.20 -15.26 28.05
CA HIS A 187 -6.35 -15.82 27.36
C HIS A 187 -6.09 -17.18 26.73
N ASN A 188 -4.82 -17.61 26.68
CA ASN A 188 -4.37 -18.82 25.99
C ASN A 188 -4.84 -18.81 24.50
N ILE A 189 -4.55 -17.71 23.79
CA ILE A 189 -4.88 -17.51 22.38
C ILE A 189 -3.74 -16.92 21.58
N LYS A 190 -3.78 -17.17 20.25
CA LYS A 190 -3.01 -16.49 19.22
C LYS A 190 -3.95 -15.63 18.39
N PRO A 191 -3.99 -14.29 18.60
CA PRO A 191 -4.90 -13.38 17.90
C PRO A 191 -4.48 -13.14 16.46
N GLY A 192 -5.34 -12.49 15.67
CA GLY A 192 -4.98 -11.88 14.40
C GLY A 192 -4.48 -10.47 14.60
N ILE A 193 -3.34 -10.13 14.01
CA ILE A 193 -2.72 -8.83 14.15
C ILE A 193 -2.38 -8.26 12.77
N ILE A 194 -2.75 -7.00 12.53
CA ILE A 194 -2.33 -6.21 11.36
C ILE A 194 -1.60 -4.98 11.89
N MET A 195 -0.37 -4.76 11.44
CA MET A 195 0.48 -3.64 11.86
C MET A 195 0.84 -2.77 10.67
N VAL A 196 0.69 -1.46 10.79
CA VAL A 196 1.00 -0.47 9.75
C VAL A 196 1.98 0.56 10.30
N LEU A 197 3.12 0.70 9.63
CA LEU A 197 4.16 1.66 9.99
C LEU A 197 3.85 3.04 9.44
N HIS A 198 3.90 4.04 10.31
CA HIS A 198 4.04 5.45 9.96
C HIS A 198 5.37 5.99 10.48
N THR A 199 5.97 6.89 9.71
CA THR A 199 7.28 7.50 10.03
C THR A 199 7.16 9.00 10.32
N PHE A 200 5.94 9.55 10.27
CA PHE A 200 5.68 10.98 10.23
C PHE A 200 4.63 11.42 11.25
N GLY A 201 4.84 12.61 11.82
CA GLY A 201 3.82 13.38 12.52
C GLY A 201 3.00 14.25 11.57
N SER A 202 2.07 15.03 12.12
CA SER A 202 1.22 15.93 11.33
C SER A 202 2.01 17.07 10.66
N SER A 203 3.13 17.49 11.20
CA SER A 203 4.07 18.49 10.67
C SER A 203 5.10 17.94 9.68
N MET A 204 4.98 16.66 9.27
CA MET A 204 5.96 15.94 8.45
C MET A 204 7.36 15.83 9.10
N THR A 205 7.45 15.91 10.41
CA THR A 205 8.67 15.58 11.15
C THR A 205 8.76 14.07 11.41
N LEU A 206 9.96 13.55 11.70
CA LEU A 206 10.14 12.16 12.05
C LEU A 206 9.35 11.81 13.32
N HIS A 207 8.50 10.81 13.21
CA HIS A 207 7.70 10.27 14.30
C HIS A 207 7.35 8.83 13.99
N TYR A 208 8.17 7.89 14.46
CA TYR A 208 7.98 6.47 14.17
C TYR A 208 6.93 5.88 15.10
N HIS A 209 5.87 5.33 14.50
CA HIS A 209 4.82 4.65 15.24
C HIS A 209 4.14 3.57 14.41
N LEU A 210 3.58 2.58 15.10
CA LEU A 210 2.78 1.53 14.49
C LEU A 210 1.31 1.73 14.84
N HIS A 211 0.48 1.74 13.82
CA HIS A 211 -0.95 1.46 13.98
C HIS A 211 -1.14 -0.05 13.94
N VAL A 212 -1.76 -0.60 14.98
CA VAL A 212 -1.97 -2.03 15.12
C VAL A 212 -3.45 -2.32 15.31
N LEU A 213 -4.01 -3.17 14.45
CA LEU A 213 -5.32 -3.74 14.63
C LEU A 213 -5.15 -5.17 15.16
N ILE A 214 -5.74 -5.47 16.30
CA ILE A 214 -5.72 -6.79 16.93
C ILE A 214 -7.13 -7.28 17.21
N SER A 215 -7.39 -8.54 16.93
CA SER A 215 -8.66 -9.19 17.27
C SER A 215 -8.75 -9.49 18.77
N ALA A 216 -9.90 -9.22 19.39
CA ALA A 216 -10.19 -9.64 20.76
C ALA A 216 -10.64 -11.11 20.80
N GLY A 217 -9.87 -11.97 20.19
CA GLY A 217 -10.07 -13.40 20.08
C GLY A 217 -9.00 -14.05 19.23
N GLY A 218 -8.91 -15.36 19.28
CA GLY A 218 -7.90 -16.09 18.53
C GLY A 218 -7.99 -17.60 18.72
N LEU A 219 -7.16 -18.31 17.94
CA LEU A 219 -6.99 -19.75 18.09
C LEU A 219 -6.19 -20.08 19.35
N THR A 220 -6.54 -21.16 20.01
CA THR A 220 -5.69 -21.76 21.03
C THR A 220 -4.35 -22.20 20.41
N PRO A 221 -3.27 -22.39 21.19
CA PRO A 221 -1.94 -22.79 20.68
C PRO A 221 -1.94 -24.05 19.84
N ASP A 222 -2.82 -24.98 20.13
CA ASP A 222 -3.05 -26.28 19.45
C ASP A 222 -4.02 -26.20 18.26
N ASP A 223 -4.59 -25.01 17.98
CA ASP A 223 -5.64 -24.80 16.98
C ASP A 223 -6.95 -25.57 17.21
N ALA A 224 -7.15 -26.12 18.40
CA ALA A 224 -8.32 -26.95 18.70
C ALA A 224 -9.60 -26.13 18.88
N SER A 225 -9.48 -24.89 19.38
CA SER A 225 -10.63 -24.02 19.61
C SER A 225 -10.36 -22.56 19.26
N PHE A 226 -11.42 -21.80 19.01
CA PHE A 226 -11.40 -20.35 18.79
C PHE A 226 -12.15 -19.67 19.93
N LYS A 227 -11.46 -18.76 20.64
CA LYS A 227 -12.03 -18.02 21.77
C LYS A 227 -12.32 -16.59 21.37
N LYS A 228 -13.52 -16.09 21.65
CA LYS A 228 -13.89 -14.67 21.55
C LYS A 228 -13.86 -14.08 22.97
N ILE A 229 -13.09 -13.02 23.17
CA ILE A 229 -12.92 -12.38 24.49
C ILE A 229 -13.89 -11.20 24.59
N ARG A 230 -14.75 -11.23 25.59
CA ARG A 230 -15.67 -10.14 25.91
C ARG A 230 -15.09 -9.29 27.04
N GLY A 231 -15.44 -7.99 27.08
CA GLY A 231 -15.00 -7.07 28.13
C GLY A 231 -13.56 -6.63 28.01
N PHE A 232 -12.86 -6.56 29.14
CA PHE A 232 -11.48 -6.08 29.21
C PHE A 232 -10.48 -7.06 28.58
N PHE A 233 -9.88 -6.62 27.46
CA PHE A 233 -9.02 -7.49 26.68
C PHE A 233 -7.56 -7.53 27.20
N LEU A 234 -6.84 -6.42 27.16
CA LEU A 234 -5.44 -6.33 27.60
C LEU A 234 -5.15 -5.01 28.34
N PRO A 235 -4.38 -5.03 29.46
CA PRO A 235 -3.98 -3.83 30.17
C PRO A 235 -2.89 -3.07 29.42
N VAL A 236 -3.15 -1.80 29.09
CA VAL A 236 -2.25 -0.94 28.31
C VAL A 236 -0.86 -0.81 28.96
N GLN A 237 -0.80 -0.68 30.28
CA GLN A 237 0.47 -0.58 31.01
C GLN A 237 1.34 -1.84 30.84
N LYS A 238 0.73 -3.03 30.84
CA LYS A 238 1.47 -4.28 30.59
C LYS A 238 1.94 -4.38 29.15
N ILE A 239 1.14 -3.93 28.18
CA ILE A 239 1.54 -3.88 26.77
C ILE A 239 2.74 -2.94 26.62
N SER A 240 2.65 -1.71 27.14
CA SER A 240 3.71 -0.70 27.09
C SER A 240 5.01 -1.20 27.73
N GLY A 241 4.94 -1.78 28.93
CA GLY A 241 6.10 -2.30 29.64
C GLY A 241 6.81 -3.44 28.88
N ARG A 242 6.05 -4.37 28.27
CA ARG A 242 6.64 -5.44 27.46
C ARG A 242 7.23 -4.94 26.16
N TYR A 243 6.52 -4.08 25.47
CA TYR A 243 6.99 -3.46 24.25
C TYR A 243 8.32 -2.74 24.47
N ARG A 244 8.41 -1.88 25.49
CA ARG A 244 9.65 -1.21 25.90
C ARG A 244 10.76 -2.22 26.19
N LYS A 245 10.49 -3.26 26.98
CA LYS A 245 11.47 -4.29 27.35
C LYS A 245 12.02 -5.01 26.11
N HIS A 246 11.15 -5.41 25.17
CA HIS A 246 11.56 -6.08 23.93
C HIS A 246 12.40 -5.16 23.05
N PHE A 247 11.94 -3.92 22.85
CA PHE A 247 12.65 -2.97 22.00
C PHE A 247 14.03 -2.63 22.57
N MET A 248 14.12 -2.27 23.84
CA MET A 248 15.38 -1.88 24.46
C MET A 248 16.38 -3.04 24.53
N ARG A 249 15.90 -4.26 24.80
CA ARG A 249 16.76 -5.46 24.75
C ARG A 249 17.29 -5.68 23.34
N GLY A 250 16.44 -5.56 22.34
CA GLY A 250 16.80 -5.70 20.93
C GLY A 250 17.79 -4.62 20.49
N LEU A 251 17.56 -3.37 20.86
CA LEU A 251 18.45 -2.23 20.57
C LEU A 251 19.85 -2.45 21.16
N LYS A 252 19.95 -2.77 22.47
CA LYS A 252 21.24 -3.08 23.12
C LYS A 252 21.95 -4.28 22.48
N ARG A 253 21.19 -5.30 22.01
CA ARG A 253 21.76 -6.44 21.28
C ARG A 253 22.32 -6.04 19.91
N LEU A 254 21.62 -5.15 19.15
CA LEU A 254 22.10 -4.67 17.87
C LEU A 254 23.37 -3.83 18.04
N TYR A 255 23.43 -2.96 19.04
CA TYR A 255 24.62 -2.17 19.39
C TYR A 255 25.82 -3.08 19.65
N ARG A 256 25.70 -4.01 20.61
CA ARG A 256 26.79 -4.95 20.97
C ARG A 256 27.28 -5.82 19.82
N LYS A 257 26.43 -6.05 18.80
CA LYS A 257 26.78 -6.79 17.58
C LYS A 257 27.38 -5.91 16.48
N GLY A 258 27.60 -4.62 16.71
CA GLY A 258 28.06 -3.69 15.68
C GLY A 258 27.13 -3.59 14.46
N LYS A 259 25.82 -3.73 14.68
CA LYS A 259 24.79 -3.72 13.62
C LYS A 259 24.12 -2.35 13.43
N LEU A 260 24.61 -1.33 14.13
CA LEU A 260 24.09 0.04 14.04
C LEU A 260 25.14 0.95 13.38
N SER A 261 24.62 1.92 12.63
CA SER A 261 25.40 3.02 12.04
C SER A 261 25.04 4.32 12.76
N PHE A 262 26.06 5.17 12.96
CA PHE A 262 25.95 6.40 13.72
C PHE A 262 26.41 7.59 12.88
N ASN A 263 25.48 8.21 12.12
CA ASN A 263 25.80 9.34 11.24
C ASN A 263 25.05 10.59 11.69
N GLY A 264 25.55 11.77 11.34
CA GLY A 264 24.92 13.05 11.64
C GLY A 264 24.67 13.23 13.14
N SER A 265 23.46 13.59 13.54
CA SER A 265 23.07 13.80 14.95
C SER A 265 23.11 12.53 15.80
N ALA A 266 23.18 11.35 15.21
CA ALA A 266 23.34 10.09 15.95
C ALA A 266 24.81 9.72 16.21
N ALA A 267 25.79 10.45 15.65
CA ALA A 267 27.23 10.15 15.83
C ALA A 267 27.69 10.05 17.30
N PRO A 268 27.21 10.87 18.24
CA PRO A 268 27.60 10.75 19.65
C PRO A 268 27.25 9.38 20.27
N TYR A 269 26.22 8.70 19.76
CA TYR A 269 25.79 7.39 20.30
C TYR A 269 26.66 6.21 19.84
N GLU A 270 27.71 6.45 19.07
CA GLU A 270 28.72 5.44 18.76
C GLU A 270 29.52 5.05 20.02
N SER A 271 29.75 6.01 20.95
CA SER A 271 30.38 5.73 22.23
C SER A 271 29.44 4.95 23.16
N GLU A 272 30.01 3.98 23.88
CA GLU A 272 29.23 3.13 24.81
C GLU A 272 28.54 3.92 25.89
N GLU A 273 29.21 4.94 26.44
CA GLU A 273 28.68 5.81 27.49
C GLU A 273 27.46 6.59 26.98
N SER A 274 27.57 7.28 25.85
CA SER A 274 26.48 8.06 25.29
C SER A 274 25.31 7.18 24.88
N PHE A 275 25.58 5.98 24.31
CA PHE A 275 24.56 5.03 23.96
C PHE A 275 23.82 4.47 25.20
N GLN A 276 24.55 4.17 26.27
CA GLN A 276 23.94 3.71 27.53
C GLN A 276 23.08 4.81 28.16
N ASN A 277 23.55 6.06 28.17
CA ASN A 277 22.78 7.23 28.63
C ASN A 277 21.48 7.40 27.84
N LEU A 278 21.55 7.35 26.51
CA LEU A 278 20.35 7.36 25.65
C LEU A 278 19.37 6.23 26.02
N CYS A 279 19.89 5.02 26.20
CA CYS A 279 19.07 3.88 26.58
C CYS A 279 18.38 4.08 27.92
N ASP A 280 19.07 4.64 28.90
CA ASP A 280 18.54 4.83 30.26
C ASP A 280 17.49 5.95 30.29
N GLU A 281 17.69 7.03 29.55
CA GLU A 281 16.69 8.09 29.40
C GLU A 281 15.44 7.55 28.66
N CYS A 282 15.62 6.83 27.55
CA CYS A 282 14.50 6.19 26.84
C CYS A 282 13.77 5.15 27.72
N TYR A 283 14.46 4.49 28.68
CA TYR A 283 13.81 3.54 29.56
C TYR A 283 12.98 4.21 30.65
N LYS A 284 13.35 5.42 31.07
CA LYS A 284 12.58 6.25 32.05
C LYS A 284 11.33 6.85 31.43
N CYS A 285 11.33 7.13 30.11
CA CYS A 285 10.20 7.72 29.42
C CYS A 285 8.98 6.79 29.39
N LEU A 286 7.79 7.40 29.33
CA LEU A 286 6.56 6.68 29.03
C LEU A 286 6.54 6.26 27.55
N TRP A 287 6.45 4.97 27.31
CA TRP A 287 6.23 4.44 25.97
C TRP A 287 4.74 4.41 25.70
N ASN A 288 4.26 5.41 24.96
CA ASN A 288 2.83 5.56 24.73
C ASN A 288 2.31 4.40 23.88
N VAL A 289 1.36 3.68 24.48
CA VAL A 289 0.48 2.75 23.79
C VAL A 289 -0.95 3.25 24.01
N ASN A 290 -1.54 3.79 22.96
CA ASN A 290 -2.96 4.22 22.99
C ASN A 290 -3.83 3.07 22.48
N LEU A 291 -4.95 2.79 23.13
CA LEU A 291 -5.86 1.71 22.77
C LEU A 291 -7.26 2.27 22.58
N LYS A 292 -7.86 1.97 21.41
CA LYS A 292 -9.26 2.27 21.12
C LYS A 292 -9.96 0.99 20.65
N ARG A 293 -11.13 0.70 21.25
CA ARG A 293 -11.95 -0.46 20.88
C ARG A 293 -12.82 -0.15 19.66
N TYR A 294 -13.01 -1.13 18.78
CA TYR A 294 -13.90 -1.10 17.62
C TYR A 294 -14.65 -2.42 17.49
N GLY A 295 -15.93 -2.35 17.07
CA GLY A 295 -16.75 -3.51 16.71
C GLY A 295 -17.27 -4.33 17.89
N SER A 296 -18.28 -5.13 17.63
CA SER A 296 -19.07 -5.92 18.59
C SER A 296 -19.39 -5.18 19.89
N TYR A 297 -20.22 -4.19 19.74
CA TYR A 297 -20.85 -3.48 20.85
C TYR A 297 -22.13 -4.20 21.23
N SER A 298 -22.46 -4.20 22.54
CA SER A 298 -23.77 -4.65 23.00
C SER A 298 -24.88 -3.71 22.47
N GLU A 299 -26.12 -4.15 22.50
CA GLU A 299 -27.25 -3.26 22.18
C GLU A 299 -27.22 -2.02 23.08
N GLU A 300 -26.92 -2.19 24.37
CA GLU A 300 -26.77 -1.09 25.34
C GLU A 300 -25.63 -0.11 24.95
N ASP A 301 -24.50 -0.60 24.44
CA ASP A 301 -23.41 0.26 23.97
C ASP A 301 -23.86 1.08 22.74
N ARG A 302 -24.66 0.48 21.83
CA ARG A 302 -25.20 1.15 20.65
C ARG A 302 -26.32 2.15 20.97
N GLU A 303 -27.11 1.86 21.98
CA GLU A 303 -28.11 2.81 22.47
C GLU A 303 -27.47 4.04 23.10
N ARG A 304 -26.32 3.88 23.79
CA ARG A 304 -25.55 5.00 24.36
C ARG A 304 -24.80 5.80 23.32
N ASP A 305 -24.28 5.15 22.28
CA ASP A 305 -23.52 5.80 21.19
C ASP A 305 -23.84 5.12 19.84
N PRO A 306 -24.85 5.61 19.11
CA PRO A 306 -25.23 5.09 17.80
C PRO A 306 -24.13 5.26 16.74
N SER A 307 -23.10 6.08 16.99
CA SER A 307 -22.00 6.32 16.06
C SER A 307 -20.90 5.25 16.12
N LEU A 308 -21.04 4.25 17.00
CA LEU A 308 -20.06 3.17 17.13
C LEU A 308 -19.98 2.34 15.84
N PRO A 309 -18.79 2.26 15.21
CA PRO A 309 -18.65 1.63 13.91
C PRO A 309 -18.84 0.11 13.98
N ASP A 310 -19.50 -0.45 12.98
CA ASP A 310 -19.61 -1.89 12.80
C ASP A 310 -18.24 -2.55 12.55
N VAL A 311 -18.18 -3.86 12.79
CA VAL A 311 -16.95 -4.65 12.57
C VAL A 311 -16.48 -4.53 11.12
N GLU A 312 -17.38 -4.43 10.16
CA GLU A 312 -17.05 -4.23 8.73
C GLU A 312 -16.37 -2.88 8.47
N ASP A 313 -16.77 -1.83 9.20
CA ASP A 313 -16.17 -0.51 9.10
C ASP A 313 -14.78 -0.43 9.74
N VAL A 314 -14.42 -1.37 10.63
CA VAL A 314 -13.09 -1.41 11.26
C VAL A 314 -11.99 -1.53 10.22
N ILE A 315 -12.17 -2.39 9.21
CA ILE A 315 -11.19 -2.55 8.13
C ILE A 315 -11.19 -1.31 7.21
N GLY A 316 -12.33 -0.74 6.91
CA GLY A 316 -12.43 0.52 6.16
C GLY A 316 -11.73 1.67 6.90
N TYR A 317 -11.96 1.78 8.21
CA TYR A 317 -11.27 2.74 9.06
C TYR A 317 -9.75 2.50 9.08
N PHE A 318 -9.32 1.26 9.35
CA PHE A 318 -7.90 0.91 9.45
C PHE A 318 -7.18 1.02 8.09
N GLY A 319 -7.87 0.76 7.00
CA GLY A 319 -7.36 0.92 5.64
C GLY A 319 -6.91 2.34 5.31
N ARG A 320 -7.46 3.36 6.00
CA ARG A 320 -6.99 4.76 5.87
C ARG A 320 -5.55 4.93 6.34
N TYR A 321 -5.05 4.06 7.23
CA TYR A 321 -3.66 4.06 7.69
C TYR A 321 -2.75 3.26 6.76
N ALA A 322 -3.28 2.21 6.12
CA ALA A 322 -2.51 1.24 5.34
C ALA A 322 -1.70 1.86 4.18
N ASP A 323 -2.27 2.87 3.51
CA ASP A 323 -1.61 3.56 2.37
C ASP A 323 -1.37 5.06 2.63
N ARG A 324 -1.40 5.48 3.91
CA ARG A 324 -1.18 6.88 4.27
C ARG A 324 0.26 7.28 4.00
N THR A 325 0.41 8.47 3.38
CA THR A 325 1.69 9.13 3.12
C THR A 325 1.89 10.31 4.09
N ALA A 326 3.09 10.87 4.16
CA ALA A 326 3.43 11.95 5.08
C ALA A 326 2.46 13.15 5.01
N ILE A 327 1.96 13.44 3.81
CA ILE A 327 0.98 14.49 3.57
C ILE A 327 0.03 14.08 2.43
N THR A 328 -1.20 14.59 2.45
CA THR A 328 -2.20 14.44 1.38
C THR A 328 -2.45 15.78 0.70
N SER A 329 -2.84 15.76 -0.58
CA SER A 329 -3.15 17.00 -1.32
C SER A 329 -4.26 17.84 -0.67
N SER A 330 -5.20 17.19 0.05
CA SER A 330 -6.27 17.88 0.77
C SER A 330 -5.79 18.79 1.91
N ARG A 331 -4.57 18.56 2.42
CA ARG A 331 -3.96 19.39 3.47
C ARG A 331 -3.20 20.59 2.91
N ILE A 332 -2.89 20.61 1.62
CA ILE A 332 -2.22 21.75 0.98
C ILE A 332 -3.22 22.89 0.81
N ARG A 333 -2.90 24.04 1.39
CA ARG A 333 -3.71 25.26 1.33
C ARG A 333 -3.25 26.18 0.19
N ASP A 334 -1.93 26.39 0.11
CA ASP A 334 -1.32 27.26 -0.91
C ASP A 334 0.04 26.76 -1.38
N VAL A 335 0.43 27.13 -2.60
CA VAL A 335 1.72 26.82 -3.22
C VAL A 335 2.22 28.04 -3.98
N SER A 336 3.24 28.68 -3.45
CA SER A 336 3.92 29.84 -4.06
C SER A 336 5.44 29.60 -4.13
N ASP A 337 6.17 30.51 -4.78
CA ASP A 337 7.64 30.46 -4.79
C ASP A 337 8.25 30.75 -3.42
N SER A 338 7.57 31.54 -2.60
CA SER A 338 8.01 31.88 -1.25
C SER A 338 7.70 30.79 -0.22
N GLY A 339 6.70 29.91 -0.48
CA GLY A 339 6.33 28.90 0.50
C GLY A 339 5.19 27.98 0.10
N ILE A 340 5.12 26.88 0.82
CA ILE A 340 4.05 25.88 0.73
C ILE A 340 3.32 25.87 2.06
N THR A 341 2.04 26.26 2.03
CA THR A 341 1.18 26.32 3.21
C THR A 341 0.35 25.03 3.30
N PHE A 342 0.36 24.39 4.45
CA PHE A 342 -0.45 23.18 4.68
C PHE A 342 -0.96 23.10 6.11
N GLU A 343 -2.14 22.49 6.28
CA GLU A 343 -2.78 22.25 7.58
C GLU A 343 -2.02 21.16 8.34
N TYR A 344 -1.73 21.39 9.63
CA TYR A 344 -1.22 20.39 10.55
C TYR A 344 -2.02 20.39 11.87
N LYS A 345 -1.87 19.34 12.65
CA LYS A 345 -2.43 19.23 13.99
C LYS A 345 -1.38 19.64 15.01
N ASP A 346 -1.71 20.62 15.81
CA ASP A 346 -0.94 21.05 16.97
C ASP A 346 -1.56 20.40 18.22
N TYR A 347 -0.84 19.43 18.79
CA TYR A 347 -1.35 18.62 19.90
C TYR A 347 -1.06 19.29 21.24
N HIS A 348 -2.08 19.34 22.09
CA HIS A 348 -1.98 19.78 23.49
C HIS A 348 -1.61 18.61 24.41
N THR A 349 -1.25 18.94 25.65
CA THR A 349 -0.85 17.96 26.69
C THR A 349 -1.96 16.99 27.08
N ASP A 350 -3.23 17.40 26.94
CA ASP A 350 -4.42 16.57 27.18
C ASP A 350 -4.78 15.64 26.02
N GLY A 351 -4.02 15.70 24.91
CA GLY A 351 -4.25 14.92 23.70
C GLY A 351 -5.27 15.52 22.72
N SER A 352 -5.87 16.66 23.05
CA SER A 352 -6.63 17.47 22.10
C SER A 352 -5.69 18.11 21.07
N TYR A 353 -6.22 18.68 20.00
CA TYR A 353 -5.40 19.35 18.99
C TYR A 353 -6.16 20.47 18.32
N ASP A 354 -5.41 21.53 17.98
CA ASP A 354 -5.84 22.57 17.07
C ASP A 354 -5.37 22.28 15.65
N LYS A 355 -6.16 22.72 14.68
CA LYS A 355 -5.74 22.75 13.28
C LYS A 355 -5.10 24.10 13.01
N LYS A 356 -3.82 24.09 12.66
CA LYS A 356 -3.05 25.28 12.32
C LYS A 356 -2.43 25.14 10.94
N ASP A 357 -2.11 26.24 10.32
CA ASP A 357 -1.39 26.26 9.06
C ASP A 357 0.11 26.44 9.32
N MET A 358 0.92 25.66 8.57
CA MET A 358 2.38 25.75 8.57
C MET A 358 2.84 26.15 7.19
N VAL A 359 3.77 27.11 7.15
CA VAL A 359 4.44 27.52 5.91
C VAL A 359 5.86 26.99 5.93
N LEU A 360 6.24 26.25 4.89
CA LEU A 360 7.60 25.80 4.67
C LEU A 360 8.12 26.30 3.35
N THR A 361 9.43 26.58 3.26
CA THR A 361 10.07 26.78 1.95
C THR A 361 9.89 25.52 1.10
N PRO A 362 9.84 25.63 -0.24
CA PRO A 362 9.74 24.44 -1.10
C PRO A 362 10.86 23.41 -0.85
N GLU A 363 12.06 23.90 -0.54
CA GLU A 363 13.22 23.08 -0.22
C GLU A 363 12.99 22.25 1.06
N GLU A 364 12.56 22.90 2.15
CA GLU A 364 12.28 22.23 3.42
C GLU A 364 11.08 21.27 3.32
N PHE A 365 10.06 21.62 2.54
CA PHE A 365 8.93 20.72 2.28
C PHE A 365 9.38 19.43 1.60
N ILE A 366 10.19 19.51 0.55
CA ILE A 366 10.72 18.35 -0.16
C ILE A 366 11.67 17.56 0.74
N ARG A 367 12.53 18.24 1.51
CA ARG A 367 13.41 17.62 2.49
C ARG A 367 12.61 16.78 3.49
N ARG A 368 11.61 17.37 4.18
CA ARG A 368 10.77 16.64 5.14
C ARG A 368 10.07 15.48 4.48
N PHE A 369 9.47 15.69 3.31
CA PHE A 369 8.82 14.59 2.60
C PHE A 369 9.79 13.43 2.30
N SER A 370 11.01 13.74 1.88
CA SER A 370 12.04 12.75 1.52
C SER A 370 12.48 11.87 2.69
N LEU A 371 12.37 12.35 3.94
CA LEU A 371 12.67 11.56 5.14
C LEU A 371 11.79 10.32 5.27
N HIS A 372 10.58 10.38 4.73
CA HIS A 372 9.57 9.32 4.85
C HIS A 372 9.57 8.31 3.71
N ILE A 373 10.48 8.46 2.74
CA ILE A 373 10.73 7.48 1.70
C ILE A 373 11.57 6.34 2.29
N LEU A 374 10.93 5.19 2.50
CA LEU A 374 11.56 4.03 3.11
C LEU A 374 12.54 3.34 2.16
N PRO A 375 13.61 2.71 2.68
CA PRO A 375 14.52 1.90 1.90
C PRO A 375 13.82 0.72 1.23
N LYS A 376 14.37 0.27 0.09
CA LYS A 376 13.89 -0.94 -0.59
C LYS A 376 13.88 -2.15 0.35
N GLY A 377 12.76 -2.90 0.33
CA GLY A 377 12.58 -4.09 1.15
C GLY A 377 11.92 -3.84 2.52
N VAL A 378 11.82 -2.60 2.98
CA VAL A 378 11.04 -2.29 4.19
C VAL A 378 9.54 -2.34 3.88
N ARG A 379 8.84 -3.26 4.53
CA ARG A 379 7.37 -3.42 4.36
C ARG A 379 6.66 -2.54 5.38
N LYS A 380 5.78 -1.66 4.89
CA LYS A 380 4.93 -0.79 5.74
C LYS A 380 3.86 -1.57 6.52
N ILE A 381 3.40 -2.69 5.97
CA ILE A 381 2.32 -3.50 6.55
C ILE A 381 2.87 -4.88 6.86
N ARG A 382 2.65 -5.34 8.10
CA ARG A 382 2.95 -6.70 8.54
C ARG A 382 1.76 -7.32 9.25
N MET A 383 1.65 -8.63 9.15
CA MET A 383 0.59 -9.40 9.78
C MET A 383 1.17 -10.52 10.63
N ALA A 384 0.52 -10.81 11.77
CA ALA A 384 0.96 -11.82 12.71
C ALA A 384 -0.21 -12.63 13.27
N GLY A 385 0.10 -13.62 14.10
CA GLY A 385 -0.88 -14.54 14.64
C GLY A 385 -1.55 -15.37 13.54
N TYR A 386 -2.87 -15.56 13.60
CA TYR A 386 -3.59 -16.32 12.57
C TYR A 386 -3.67 -15.60 11.22
N LEU A 387 -3.35 -14.29 11.18
CA LEU A 387 -3.25 -13.51 9.93
C LEU A 387 -1.87 -13.52 9.30
N ALA A 388 -0.86 -14.17 9.88
CA ALA A 388 0.48 -14.26 9.30
C ALA A 388 0.43 -14.88 7.89
N GLY A 389 1.14 -14.26 6.93
CA GLY A 389 0.98 -14.52 5.49
C GLY A 389 1.15 -15.99 5.08
N ASN A 390 2.04 -16.71 5.73
CA ASN A 390 2.33 -18.13 5.44
C ASN A 390 1.27 -19.10 5.96
N VAL A 391 0.50 -18.73 6.99
CA VAL A 391 -0.50 -19.62 7.63
C VAL A 391 -1.94 -19.11 7.50
N ARG A 392 -2.14 -17.87 7.07
CA ARG A 392 -3.42 -17.16 7.08
C ARG A 392 -4.58 -17.96 6.48
N LYS A 393 -4.42 -18.47 5.23
CA LYS A 393 -5.49 -19.21 4.55
C LYS A 393 -5.92 -20.43 5.37
N LYS A 394 -4.95 -21.21 5.86
CA LYS A 394 -5.21 -22.41 6.67
C LYS A 394 -5.86 -22.05 8.01
N LYS A 395 -5.36 -21.00 8.68
CA LYS A 395 -5.89 -20.60 9.98
C LYS A 395 -7.30 -20.03 9.89
N LEU A 396 -7.60 -19.20 8.87
CA LEU A 396 -8.95 -18.70 8.65
C LEU A 396 -9.93 -19.83 8.34
N ALA A 397 -9.57 -20.76 7.46
CA ALA A 397 -10.41 -21.94 7.20
C ALA A 397 -10.68 -22.72 8.49
N ARG A 398 -9.66 -22.95 9.33
CA ARG A 398 -9.83 -23.63 10.62
C ARG A 398 -10.72 -22.87 11.59
N ILE A 399 -10.61 -21.54 11.65
CA ILE A 399 -11.48 -20.69 12.50
C ILE A 399 -12.94 -20.84 12.07
N HIS A 400 -13.23 -20.74 10.77
CA HIS A 400 -14.58 -20.85 10.24
C HIS A 400 -15.16 -22.25 10.44
N GLU A 401 -14.36 -23.30 10.25
CA GLU A 401 -14.75 -24.69 10.60
C GLU A 401 -15.16 -24.81 12.08
N ILE A 402 -14.39 -24.24 13.02
CA ILE A 402 -14.72 -24.23 14.46
C ILE A 402 -16.01 -23.44 14.74
N LEU A 403 -16.23 -22.36 13.99
CA LEU A 403 -17.43 -21.51 14.16
C LEU A 403 -18.68 -22.09 13.48
N GLY A 404 -18.54 -23.14 12.68
CA GLY A 404 -19.65 -23.80 11.99
C GLY A 404 -20.06 -23.12 10.68
N ASP A 405 -19.16 -22.33 10.08
CA ASP A 405 -19.36 -21.67 8.79
C ASP A 405 -18.17 -21.94 7.83
N GLU A 406 -18.21 -21.39 6.61
CA GLU A 406 -17.18 -21.59 5.60
C GLU A 406 -16.38 -20.29 5.37
N TYR A 407 -15.05 -20.40 5.32
CA TYR A 407 -14.19 -19.30 4.94
C TYR A 407 -14.28 -19.02 3.43
N VAL A 408 -14.89 -17.91 3.07
CA VAL A 408 -14.97 -17.42 1.70
C VAL A 408 -13.89 -16.35 1.47
N PRO A 409 -12.83 -16.66 0.70
CA PRO A 409 -11.81 -15.67 0.36
C PRO A 409 -12.40 -14.53 -0.46
N SER A 410 -11.81 -13.33 -0.35
CA SER A 410 -12.22 -12.18 -1.16
C SER A 410 -12.20 -12.51 -2.66
N LEU A 411 -13.30 -12.20 -3.35
CA LEU A 411 -13.47 -12.42 -4.80
C LEU A 411 -12.39 -11.72 -5.63
N ILE A 412 -11.89 -10.57 -5.18
CA ILE A 412 -10.90 -9.79 -5.93
C ILE A 412 -9.46 -10.33 -5.79
N ARG A 413 -9.26 -11.35 -4.96
CA ARG A 413 -7.93 -11.97 -4.79
C ARG A 413 -7.52 -12.67 -6.08
N GLY A 414 -6.37 -12.26 -6.65
CA GLY A 414 -5.86 -12.78 -7.91
C GLY A 414 -6.42 -12.12 -9.17
N MET A 415 -7.45 -11.27 -9.04
CA MET A 415 -7.99 -10.51 -10.16
C MET A 415 -6.99 -9.48 -10.70
N LYS A 416 -7.03 -9.26 -12.01
CA LYS A 416 -6.33 -8.17 -12.68
C LYS A 416 -6.91 -6.82 -12.27
N SER A 417 -6.15 -5.74 -12.41
CA SER A 417 -6.59 -4.41 -11.99
C SER A 417 -7.87 -3.93 -12.68
N CYS A 418 -8.10 -4.29 -13.95
CA CYS A 418 -9.34 -3.97 -14.66
C CYS A 418 -10.56 -4.69 -14.07
N GLU A 419 -10.42 -5.95 -13.72
CA GLU A 419 -11.48 -6.74 -13.08
C GLU A 419 -11.81 -6.21 -11.68
N VAL A 420 -10.77 -5.85 -10.92
CA VAL A 420 -10.94 -5.21 -9.61
C VAL A 420 -11.65 -3.85 -9.74
N MET A 421 -11.33 -3.05 -10.77
CA MET A 421 -12.01 -1.78 -11.02
C MET A 421 -13.50 -1.98 -11.31
N LYS A 422 -13.85 -3.02 -12.07
CA LYS A 422 -15.24 -3.35 -12.33
C LYS A 422 -15.98 -3.73 -11.04
N VAL A 423 -15.38 -4.60 -10.21
CA VAL A 423 -16.01 -5.08 -8.98
C VAL A 423 -16.15 -3.97 -7.93
N LEU A 424 -15.12 -3.15 -7.73
CA LEU A 424 -15.11 -2.15 -6.63
C LEU A 424 -15.72 -0.81 -7.01
N PHE A 425 -15.71 -0.43 -8.29
CA PHE A 425 -16.10 0.92 -8.71
C PHE A 425 -17.15 0.94 -9.82
N ASP A 426 -17.65 -0.24 -10.22
CA ASP A 426 -18.57 -0.41 -11.36
C ASP A 426 -18.06 0.28 -12.64
N LYS A 427 -16.73 0.25 -12.81
CA LYS A 427 -16.04 0.82 -13.98
C LYS A 427 -15.28 -0.27 -14.70
N ASP A 428 -15.74 -0.63 -15.88
CA ASP A 428 -15.06 -1.59 -16.73
C ASP A 428 -14.18 -0.84 -17.77
N PRO A 429 -12.86 -0.69 -17.50
CA PRO A 429 -11.98 0.01 -18.43
C PRO A 429 -11.74 -0.76 -19.73
N ALA A 430 -12.21 -2.00 -19.81
CA ALA A 430 -12.14 -2.81 -21.02
C ALA A 430 -13.38 -2.68 -21.90
N ARG A 431 -14.39 -1.90 -21.48
CA ARG A 431 -15.61 -1.63 -22.27
C ARG A 431 -15.60 -0.21 -22.81
N CYS A 432 -16.01 -0.08 -24.06
CA CYS A 432 -16.16 1.21 -24.70
C CYS A 432 -17.29 2.01 -24.03
N PRO A 433 -17.04 3.25 -23.56
CA PRO A 433 -18.09 4.06 -22.95
C PRO A 433 -19.18 4.50 -23.94
N ASN A 434 -18.87 4.48 -25.25
CA ASN A 434 -19.78 4.94 -26.29
C ASN A 434 -20.69 3.82 -26.83
N CYS A 435 -20.15 2.61 -27.13
CA CYS A 435 -20.93 1.53 -27.73
C CYS A 435 -20.95 0.22 -26.91
N GLY A 436 -20.25 0.15 -25.76
CA GLY A 436 -20.19 -1.03 -24.91
C GLY A 436 -19.32 -2.18 -25.43
N ALA A 437 -18.71 -2.06 -26.59
CA ALA A 437 -17.85 -3.09 -27.19
C ALA A 437 -16.54 -3.27 -26.39
N GLN A 438 -15.85 -4.39 -26.60
CA GLN A 438 -14.55 -4.67 -25.99
C GLN A 438 -13.48 -3.74 -26.56
N MET A 439 -12.82 -2.97 -25.70
CA MET A 439 -11.70 -2.12 -26.08
C MET A 439 -10.38 -2.89 -26.12
N HIS A 440 -9.51 -2.53 -27.06
CA HIS A 440 -8.12 -2.97 -27.10
C HIS A 440 -7.23 -1.91 -26.44
N ALA A 441 -6.46 -2.31 -25.43
CA ALA A 441 -5.61 -1.40 -24.70
C ALA A 441 -4.13 -1.64 -24.99
N PHE A 442 -3.41 -0.55 -25.21
CA PHE A 442 -1.98 -0.53 -25.53
C PHE A 442 -1.23 0.32 -24.54
N LEU A 443 0.01 -0.07 -24.26
CA LEU A 443 0.91 0.75 -23.48
C LEU A 443 1.69 1.67 -24.43
N PHE A 444 1.44 2.96 -24.31
CA PHE A 444 2.19 3.98 -25.03
C PHE A 444 3.22 4.60 -24.07
N SER A 445 4.52 4.45 -24.37
CA SER A 445 5.60 5.10 -23.64
C SER A 445 6.12 6.29 -24.42
N MET A 446 6.30 7.43 -23.74
CA MET A 446 6.94 8.61 -24.31
C MET A 446 8.47 8.48 -24.34
N ASP A 447 9.01 7.39 -23.78
CA ASP A 447 10.45 7.16 -23.78
C ASP A 447 10.96 6.91 -25.20
N LYS A 448 12.09 7.51 -25.56
CA LYS A 448 12.64 7.65 -26.91
C LYS A 448 12.98 6.31 -27.61
N THR A 449 12.82 5.19 -26.95
CA THR A 449 13.37 3.92 -27.42
C THR A 449 12.38 2.87 -27.91
N ALA A 450 11.12 2.86 -27.46
CA ALA A 450 10.17 1.85 -27.95
C ALA A 450 8.71 2.21 -27.63
N ILE A 451 7.82 1.94 -28.58
CA ILE A 451 6.39 1.82 -28.33
C ILE A 451 6.12 0.33 -28.13
N TYR A 452 5.69 -0.05 -26.93
CA TYR A 452 5.35 -1.42 -26.64
C TYR A 452 3.83 -1.55 -26.69
N LEU A 453 3.35 -2.33 -27.65
CA LEU A 453 1.95 -2.72 -27.76
C LEU A 453 1.76 -4.00 -26.94
N ARG A 454 1.04 -3.90 -25.83
CA ARG A 454 0.58 -5.06 -25.07
C ARG A 454 -0.93 -5.10 -25.12
N ALA A 455 -1.51 -6.07 -25.81
CA ALA A 455 -2.95 -6.29 -25.78
C ALA A 455 -3.39 -6.65 -24.36
N MET A 456 -4.21 -5.82 -23.72
CA MET A 456 -4.84 -6.14 -22.44
C MET A 456 -6.05 -7.02 -22.68
N GLY A 457 -5.85 -8.31 -22.76
CA GLY A 457 -6.89 -9.34 -22.89
C GLY A 457 -6.35 -10.55 -23.62
N LYS A 458 -6.36 -11.69 -22.98
CA LYS A 458 -5.98 -13.02 -23.50
C LYS A 458 -4.89 -13.01 -24.58
N VAL A 459 -3.65 -12.81 -24.14
CA VAL A 459 -2.50 -13.30 -24.91
C VAL A 459 -1.73 -14.18 -23.95
N GLU A 460 -1.82 -15.47 -24.13
CA GLU A 460 -0.80 -16.40 -23.69
C GLU A 460 0.45 -16.06 -24.49
N GLY A 461 1.44 -15.52 -23.80
CA GLY A 461 2.68 -15.05 -24.39
C GLY A 461 2.69 -13.53 -24.66
N SER A 462 3.73 -12.87 -24.15
CA SER A 462 3.99 -11.45 -24.39
C SER A 462 4.55 -11.25 -25.79
N SER A 463 3.71 -11.02 -26.79
CA SER A 463 4.18 -10.50 -28.05
C SER A 463 4.36 -8.99 -27.94
N TYR A 464 5.62 -8.54 -27.87
CA TYR A 464 5.99 -7.14 -28.02
C TYR A 464 6.20 -6.86 -29.51
N ILE A 465 5.52 -5.84 -30.04
CA ILE A 465 5.84 -5.31 -31.37
C ILE A 465 6.76 -4.10 -31.15
N GLU A 466 8.00 -4.23 -31.55
CA GLU A 466 8.94 -3.13 -31.54
C GLU A 466 8.72 -2.29 -32.81
N ILE A 467 8.44 -0.98 -32.63
CA ILE A 467 8.32 -0.07 -33.75
C ILE A 467 9.71 0.40 -34.15
N PRO A 468 10.14 0.19 -35.41
CA PRO A 468 11.46 0.53 -35.87
C PRO A 468 11.79 2.03 -35.68
N ARG A 469 13.05 2.35 -35.40
CA ARG A 469 13.52 3.74 -35.14
C ARG A 469 13.28 4.71 -36.29
N TYR A 470 13.24 4.23 -37.53
CA TYR A 470 13.00 5.06 -38.71
C TYR A 470 11.55 5.55 -38.86
N CYS A 471 10.64 5.06 -38.02
CA CYS A 471 9.27 5.56 -37.94
C CYS A 471 9.11 6.76 -36.99
N ARG A 472 10.19 7.39 -36.57
CA ARG A 472 10.19 8.54 -35.67
C ARG A 472 10.60 9.82 -36.41
N GLY A 473 9.84 10.89 -36.18
CA GLY A 473 10.24 12.23 -36.62
C GLY A 473 11.44 12.78 -35.82
N PRO A 474 12.01 13.91 -36.25
CA PRO A 474 13.16 14.54 -35.63
C PRO A 474 12.94 14.92 -34.16
N ASP A 475 11.69 15.10 -33.75
CA ASP A 475 11.24 15.39 -32.38
C ASP A 475 11.14 14.12 -31.49
N GLY A 476 11.50 12.94 -32.03
CA GLY A 476 11.37 11.65 -31.35
C GLY A 476 9.92 11.13 -31.25
N MET A 477 8.96 11.82 -31.88
CA MET A 477 7.56 11.39 -31.99
C MET A 477 7.40 10.40 -33.12
N LEU A 478 6.28 9.62 -33.10
CA LEU A 478 5.93 8.73 -34.23
C LEU A 478 5.76 9.54 -35.50
N ASP A 479 6.53 9.21 -36.52
CA ASP A 479 6.33 9.73 -37.85
C ASP A 479 5.23 8.91 -38.56
N VAL A 480 4.01 9.44 -38.52
CA VAL A 480 2.82 8.83 -39.10
C VAL A 480 2.68 9.08 -40.61
N SER A 481 3.61 9.86 -41.17
CA SER A 481 3.64 10.09 -42.64
C SER A 481 4.35 8.96 -43.41
N HIS A 482 5.01 8.03 -42.67
CA HIS A 482 5.71 6.93 -43.31
C HIS A 482 4.75 5.89 -43.92
N PRO A 483 4.94 5.46 -45.16
CA PRO A 483 3.99 4.63 -45.90
C PRO A 483 3.80 3.19 -45.40
N ARG A 484 4.41 2.81 -44.26
CA ARG A 484 4.27 1.48 -43.63
C ARG A 484 3.49 1.50 -42.30
N PHE A 485 2.82 2.60 -42.00
CA PHE A 485 1.82 2.72 -40.93
C PHE A 485 0.42 2.81 -41.44
#